data_3cd1c77aec1e98ab3c56fd7eb96db59d
#
_entry.id   3cd1c77aec1e98ab3c56fd7eb96db59d
#
_cell.length_a   1.000
_cell.length_b   1.000
_cell.length_c   1.000
_cell.angle_alpha   90.00
_cell.angle_beta   90.00
_cell.angle_gamma   90.00
#
_symmetry.space_group_name_H-M   'P 1'
#
loop_
_entity.id
_entity.type
_entity.pdbx_description
1 polymer ?
#
loop_
_entity_poly.entity_id
_entity_poly.type
_entity_poly.pdbx_seq_one_letter_code
_entity_poly.pdbx_strand_id
1 'polypeptide(L)'
;MRIRVEKWSLVFATIFLCLAPLFAQSDLIGDVRTQLAQNSFAAADSELSTYKAQHGITPEYLEALSWMARGAAVTGQWDRASTYATETRTLSEQELATTKRKLDAEPHLPIALGAAYEVLAQEMDAQGKHAQAVSLLHAALVRYGNTSIRPRLQKNLNLLALVGQPAPPLQITQYLGSKPPALSSLKGSPVLLFFWAHWCIDCKAEVPVIARLRQEFAPEGLVVIGPTQLYGYAAQGADATPEQERAYIESVREHYYSSLQDMPVPLSKQNFNAYGASTTPTLVVLNRAGQVAMYHPGALSYDELRSTLQKAVAR
;
A
#
# COMPACT_ATOMS: atom_id res chain seq x y z
N MET A 1 69.34 63.56 -16.38
CA MET A 1 68.90 62.31 -15.78
C MET A 1 67.40 62.20 -15.99
N ARG A 2 66.93 61.43 -17.01
CA ARG A 2 65.52 61.33 -17.41
C ARG A 2 64.92 60.11 -16.77
N ILE A 3 63.89 60.29 -15.92
CA ILE A 3 63.12 59.22 -15.32
C ILE A 3 61.99 58.90 -16.28
N ARG A 4 61.96 57.64 -16.71
CA ARG A 4 60.92 57.07 -17.57
C ARG A 4 59.79 56.53 -16.67
N VAL A 5 58.59 57.07 -16.85
CA VAL A 5 57.36 56.57 -16.15
C VAL A 5 56.72 55.57 -17.07
N GLU A 6 56.70 54.29 -16.65
CA GLU A 6 55.94 53.18 -17.30
C GLU A 6 54.46 53.23 -16.88
N LYS A 7 53.63 53.33 -17.91
CA LYS A 7 52.15 53.20 -17.70
C LYS A 7 51.74 51.75 -17.56
N TRP A 8 51.25 51.38 -16.42
CA TRP A 8 50.61 50.10 -16.20
C TRP A 8 49.13 50.21 -16.60
N SER A 9 48.72 49.54 -17.69
CA SER A 9 47.29 49.37 -18.07
C SER A 9 46.68 48.25 -17.26
N LEU A 10 45.76 48.58 -16.33
CA LEU A 10 44.91 47.62 -15.61
C LEU A 10 43.83 47.18 -16.58
N VAL A 11 43.89 45.88 -16.97
CA VAL A 11 42.82 45.21 -17.68
C VAL A 11 41.85 44.64 -16.61
N PHE A 12 40.68 45.29 -16.47
CA PHE A 12 39.57 44.76 -15.70
C PHE A 12 38.92 43.60 -16.47
N ALA A 13 39.21 42.36 -16.07
CA ALA A 13 38.47 41.19 -16.53
C ALA A 13 37.15 41.11 -15.75
N THR A 14 36.06 41.52 -16.40
CA THR A 14 34.70 41.33 -15.88
C THR A 14 34.35 39.84 -15.97
N ILE A 15 34.41 39.14 -14.84
CA ILE A 15 33.89 37.76 -14.71
C ILE A 15 32.36 37.86 -14.69
N PHE A 16 31.72 37.52 -15.81
CA PHE A 16 30.27 37.27 -15.84
C PHE A 16 29.99 35.91 -15.17
N LEU A 17 29.61 36.00 -13.90
CA LEU A 17 29.10 34.81 -13.18
C LEU A 17 27.70 34.53 -13.74
N CYS A 18 27.57 33.57 -14.67
CA CYS A 18 26.29 33.00 -15.05
C CYS A 18 25.76 32.25 -13.84
N LEU A 19 24.93 32.90 -13.03
CA LEU A 19 24.03 32.25 -12.10
C LEU A 19 23.00 31.45 -12.93
N ALA A 20 23.30 30.18 -13.23
CA ALA A 20 22.28 29.26 -13.67
C ALA A 20 21.25 29.18 -12.52
N PRO A 21 19.96 29.41 -12.76
CA PRO A 21 18.97 29.19 -11.73
C PRO A 21 19.06 27.71 -11.32
N LEU A 22 19.35 27.44 -10.05
CA LEU A 22 19.06 26.13 -9.44
C LEU A 22 17.53 25.99 -9.53
N PHE A 23 17.06 25.34 -10.56
CA PHE A 23 15.70 24.80 -10.53
C PHE A 23 15.69 23.77 -9.41
N ALA A 24 15.14 24.14 -8.27
CA ALA A 24 14.71 23.17 -7.28
C ALA A 24 13.84 22.16 -8.06
N GLN A 25 14.26 20.90 -8.07
CA GLN A 25 13.52 19.83 -8.70
C GLN A 25 12.14 19.82 -8.00
N SER A 26 11.10 20.25 -8.71
CA SER A 26 9.75 20.30 -8.14
C SER A 26 9.34 18.86 -7.80
N ASP A 27 9.02 18.61 -6.55
CA ASP A 27 8.37 17.36 -6.13
C ASP A 27 6.88 17.45 -6.52
N LEU A 28 6.58 17.26 -7.80
CA LEU A 28 5.22 17.32 -8.33
C LEU A 28 4.23 16.50 -7.48
N ILE A 29 4.63 15.31 -7.08
CA ILE A 29 3.77 14.41 -6.31
C ILE A 29 3.51 15.00 -4.91
N GLY A 30 4.55 15.51 -4.25
CA GLY A 30 4.45 16.17 -2.94
C GLY A 30 3.59 17.43 -3.00
N ASP A 31 3.77 18.25 -4.04
CA ASP A 31 3.03 19.50 -4.25
C ASP A 31 1.53 19.20 -4.48
N VAL A 32 1.19 18.29 -5.39
CA VAL A 32 -0.19 17.87 -5.65
C VAL A 32 -0.84 17.31 -4.37
N ARG A 33 -0.14 16.44 -3.62
CA ARG A 33 -0.66 15.90 -2.36
C ARG A 33 -0.90 16.98 -1.31
N THR A 34 -0.03 17.96 -1.23
CA THR A 34 -0.17 19.11 -0.32
C THR A 34 -1.39 19.94 -0.67
N GLN A 35 -1.60 20.26 -1.95
CA GLN A 35 -2.80 20.97 -2.41
C GLN A 35 -4.09 20.18 -2.13
N LEU A 36 -4.08 18.87 -2.34
CA LEU A 36 -5.23 18.02 -2.04
C LEU A 36 -5.54 17.95 -0.54
N ALA A 37 -4.53 17.92 0.32
CA ALA A 37 -4.70 17.97 1.78
C ALA A 37 -5.37 19.28 2.24
N GLN A 38 -5.19 20.36 1.47
CA GLN A 38 -5.85 21.66 1.66
C GLN A 38 -7.20 21.79 0.92
N ASN A 39 -7.67 20.70 0.32
CA ASN A 39 -8.88 20.67 -0.54
C ASN A 39 -8.82 21.63 -1.74
N SER A 40 -7.62 21.95 -2.22
CA SER A 40 -7.34 22.89 -3.29
C SER A 40 -7.16 22.19 -4.65
N PHE A 41 -8.22 21.54 -5.15
CA PHE A 41 -8.16 20.82 -6.44
C PHE A 41 -7.73 21.69 -7.61
N ALA A 42 -8.20 22.96 -7.67
CA ALA A 42 -7.82 23.86 -8.77
C ALA A 42 -6.32 24.19 -8.79
N ALA A 43 -5.71 24.34 -7.62
CA ALA A 43 -4.26 24.54 -7.52
C ALA A 43 -3.49 23.29 -7.96
N ALA A 44 -3.93 22.11 -7.54
CA ALA A 44 -3.33 20.85 -7.97
C ALA A 44 -3.47 20.60 -9.49
N ASP A 45 -4.63 20.93 -10.10
CA ASP A 45 -4.82 20.89 -11.56
C ASP A 45 -3.89 21.86 -12.30
N SER A 46 -3.68 23.06 -11.74
CA SER A 46 -2.73 24.05 -12.32
C SER A 46 -1.29 23.54 -12.29
N GLU A 47 -0.90 22.90 -11.19
CA GLU A 47 0.43 22.28 -11.02
C GLU A 47 0.66 21.18 -12.06
N LEU A 48 -0.31 20.24 -12.16
CA LEU A 48 -0.28 19.18 -13.17
C LEU A 48 -0.21 19.72 -14.60
N SER A 49 -0.98 20.78 -14.90
CA SER A 49 -1.01 21.37 -16.23
C SER A 49 0.31 22.04 -16.57
N THR A 50 0.92 22.73 -15.61
CA THR A 50 2.22 23.38 -15.76
C THR A 50 3.32 22.34 -16.00
N TYR A 51 3.35 21.29 -15.18
CA TYR A 51 4.31 20.19 -15.34
C TYR A 51 4.16 19.51 -16.70
N LYS A 52 2.91 19.17 -17.09
CA LYS A 52 2.62 18.54 -18.39
C LYS A 52 3.08 19.39 -19.58
N ALA A 53 2.95 20.72 -19.51
CA ALA A 53 3.40 21.63 -20.54
C ALA A 53 4.93 21.67 -20.68
N GLN A 54 5.65 21.48 -19.57
CA GLN A 54 7.11 21.54 -19.53
C GLN A 54 7.78 20.20 -19.81
N HIS A 55 7.22 19.10 -19.30
CA HIS A 55 7.85 17.78 -19.27
C HIS A 55 7.08 16.70 -20.06
N GLY A 56 5.85 17.02 -20.49
CA GLY A 56 4.97 16.03 -21.11
C GLY A 56 4.35 15.07 -20.11
N ILE A 57 3.87 13.93 -20.63
CA ILE A 57 3.30 12.86 -19.82
C ILE A 57 4.45 11.92 -19.41
N THR A 58 4.87 12.03 -18.15
CA THR A 58 5.91 11.20 -17.54
C THR A 58 5.29 10.23 -16.55
N PRO A 59 5.98 9.16 -16.12
CA PRO A 59 5.49 8.29 -15.04
C PRO A 59 5.21 9.05 -13.74
N GLU A 60 6.01 10.06 -13.39
CA GLU A 60 5.79 10.93 -12.24
C GLU A 60 4.48 11.74 -12.37
N TYR A 61 4.21 12.30 -13.57
CA TYR A 61 2.94 12.96 -13.87
C TYR A 61 1.76 12.00 -13.67
N LEU A 62 1.87 10.75 -14.12
CA LEU A 62 0.82 9.75 -13.99
C LEU A 62 0.56 9.37 -12.52
N GLU A 63 1.59 9.30 -11.70
CA GLU A 63 1.41 9.11 -10.27
C GLU A 63 0.72 10.32 -9.64
N ALA A 64 1.17 11.54 -9.93
CA ALA A 64 0.54 12.76 -9.43
C ALA A 64 -0.93 12.86 -9.85
N LEU A 65 -1.27 12.53 -11.11
CA LEU A 65 -2.66 12.45 -11.59
C LEU A 65 -3.48 11.41 -10.82
N SER A 66 -2.87 10.27 -10.45
CA SER A 66 -3.54 9.26 -9.64
C SER A 66 -3.91 9.75 -8.24
N TRP A 67 -3.14 10.69 -7.69
CA TRP A 67 -3.48 11.33 -6.41
C TRP A 67 -4.70 12.23 -6.52
N MET A 68 -4.93 12.89 -7.67
CA MET A 68 -6.17 13.63 -7.94
C MET A 68 -7.38 12.71 -7.89
N ALA A 69 -7.30 11.54 -8.52
CA ALA A 69 -8.35 10.53 -8.47
C ALA A 69 -8.67 10.09 -7.03
N ARG A 70 -7.63 9.78 -6.24
CA ARG A 70 -7.76 9.35 -4.84
C ARG A 70 -8.32 10.48 -3.94
N GLY A 71 -7.82 11.70 -4.10
CA GLY A 71 -8.32 12.87 -3.37
C GLY A 71 -9.80 13.12 -3.62
N ALA A 72 -10.23 13.02 -4.88
CA ALA A 72 -11.65 13.15 -5.24
C ALA A 72 -12.52 12.02 -4.66
N ALA A 73 -12.00 10.77 -4.67
CA ALA A 73 -12.70 9.63 -4.08
C ALA A 73 -12.89 9.77 -2.57
N VAL A 74 -11.86 10.20 -1.83
CA VAL A 74 -11.92 10.44 -0.37
C VAL A 74 -12.97 11.49 -0.01
N THR A 75 -13.18 12.48 -0.87
CA THR A 75 -14.20 13.54 -0.66
C THR A 75 -15.56 13.21 -1.27
N GLY A 76 -15.76 11.99 -1.80
CA GLY A 76 -17.01 11.53 -2.40
C GLY A 76 -17.34 12.17 -3.75
N GLN A 77 -16.39 12.84 -4.40
CA GLN A 77 -16.58 13.48 -5.70
C GLN A 77 -16.38 12.43 -6.82
N TRP A 78 -17.31 11.46 -6.91
CA TRP A 78 -17.15 10.26 -7.74
C TRP A 78 -16.97 10.54 -9.23
N ASP A 79 -17.66 11.52 -9.81
CA ASP A 79 -17.51 11.87 -11.24
C ASP A 79 -16.10 12.39 -11.54
N ARG A 80 -15.58 13.25 -10.64
CA ARG A 80 -14.20 13.74 -10.74
C ARG A 80 -13.20 12.64 -10.52
N ALA A 81 -13.41 11.78 -9.52
CA ALA A 81 -12.56 10.65 -9.22
C ALA A 81 -12.47 9.69 -10.43
N SER A 82 -13.60 9.37 -11.04
CA SER A 82 -13.69 8.51 -12.23
C SER A 82 -12.97 9.13 -13.44
N THR A 83 -13.12 10.45 -13.65
CA THR A 83 -12.43 11.17 -14.73
C THR A 83 -10.91 11.03 -14.61
N TYR A 84 -10.33 11.41 -13.47
CA TYR A 84 -8.90 11.30 -13.23
C TYR A 84 -8.40 9.86 -13.25
N ALA A 85 -9.14 8.91 -12.66
CA ALA A 85 -8.75 7.52 -12.64
C ALA A 85 -8.77 6.88 -14.05
N THR A 86 -9.75 7.24 -14.88
CA THR A 86 -9.83 6.79 -16.27
C THR A 86 -8.68 7.34 -17.10
N GLU A 87 -8.36 8.63 -16.97
CA GLU A 87 -7.22 9.25 -17.64
C GLU A 87 -5.91 8.60 -17.18
N THR A 88 -5.70 8.46 -15.86
CA THR A 88 -4.50 7.81 -15.30
C THR A 88 -4.32 6.40 -15.85
N ARG A 89 -5.38 5.56 -15.85
CA ARG A 89 -5.30 4.21 -16.38
C ARG A 89 -4.95 4.20 -17.86
N THR A 90 -5.68 5.00 -18.66
CA THR A 90 -5.51 5.04 -20.11
C THR A 90 -4.09 5.45 -20.48
N LEU A 91 -3.59 6.53 -19.90
CA LEU A 91 -2.25 7.04 -20.19
C LEU A 91 -1.15 6.09 -19.67
N SER A 92 -1.33 5.47 -18.51
CA SER A 92 -0.39 4.47 -17.98
C SER A 92 -0.31 3.24 -18.89
N GLU A 93 -1.45 2.75 -19.37
CA GLU A 93 -1.50 1.61 -20.29
C GLU A 93 -0.90 1.95 -21.68
N GLN A 94 -1.09 3.18 -22.16
CA GLN A 94 -0.46 3.69 -23.39
C GLN A 94 1.05 3.79 -23.23
N GLU A 95 1.53 4.31 -22.10
CA GLU A 95 2.97 4.40 -21.80
C GLU A 95 3.62 3.01 -21.82
N LEU A 96 3.01 2.03 -21.14
CA LEU A 96 3.50 0.64 -21.15
C LEU A 96 3.51 0.02 -22.55
N ALA A 97 2.47 0.28 -23.35
CA ALA A 97 2.37 -0.25 -24.72
C ALA A 97 3.41 0.38 -25.66
N THR A 98 3.63 1.68 -25.55
CA THR A 98 4.54 2.46 -26.40
C THR A 98 6.01 2.15 -26.08
N THR A 99 6.36 2.12 -24.80
CA THR A 99 7.74 1.91 -24.36
C THR A 99 8.12 0.43 -24.29
N LYS A 100 7.12 -0.48 -24.33
CA LYS A 100 7.29 -1.92 -24.10
C LYS A 100 7.98 -2.24 -22.75
N ARG A 101 7.93 -1.31 -21.83
CA ARG A 101 8.52 -1.44 -20.49
C ARG A 101 7.66 -2.38 -19.63
N LYS A 102 8.32 -3.14 -18.76
CA LYS A 102 7.59 -3.87 -17.71
C LYS A 102 7.08 -2.88 -16.67
N LEU A 103 5.90 -3.11 -16.12
CA LEU A 103 5.28 -2.23 -15.11
C LEU A 103 6.23 -1.97 -13.93
N ASP A 104 6.88 -3.01 -13.41
CA ASP A 104 7.76 -2.93 -12.23
C ASP A 104 9.20 -2.42 -12.54
N ALA A 105 9.48 -2.04 -13.79
CA ALA A 105 10.77 -1.47 -14.16
C ALA A 105 10.87 0.04 -13.88
N GLU A 106 9.80 0.63 -13.36
CA GLU A 106 9.67 2.05 -13.09
C GLU A 106 8.82 2.22 -11.81
N PRO A 107 9.22 3.09 -10.85
CA PRO A 107 8.57 3.16 -9.54
C PRO A 107 7.18 3.81 -9.54
N HIS A 108 6.91 4.77 -10.43
CA HIS A 108 5.68 5.57 -10.40
C HIS A 108 4.49 4.88 -11.09
N LEU A 109 4.73 4.15 -12.20
CA LEU A 109 3.65 3.48 -12.96
C LEU A 109 2.86 2.45 -12.16
N PRO A 110 3.47 1.61 -11.30
CA PRO A 110 2.72 0.70 -10.44
C PRO A 110 1.79 1.44 -9.47
N ILE A 111 2.24 2.57 -8.93
CA ILE A 111 1.44 3.38 -8.00
C ILE A 111 0.26 4.00 -8.74
N ALA A 112 0.52 4.62 -9.90
CA ALA A 112 -0.49 5.25 -10.74
C ALA A 112 -1.57 4.26 -11.19
N LEU A 113 -1.15 3.17 -11.83
CA LEU A 113 -2.06 2.18 -12.39
C LEU A 113 -2.86 1.44 -11.31
N GLY A 114 -2.19 1.06 -10.21
CA GLY A 114 -2.85 0.43 -9.06
C GLY A 114 -3.90 1.35 -8.42
N ALA A 115 -3.61 2.65 -8.30
CA ALA A 115 -4.55 3.63 -7.78
C ALA A 115 -5.74 3.85 -8.72
N ALA A 116 -5.50 3.89 -10.03
CA ALA A 116 -6.57 4.06 -11.02
C ALA A 116 -7.59 2.92 -10.96
N TYR A 117 -7.13 1.66 -10.90
CA TYR A 117 -8.03 0.51 -10.75
C TYR A 117 -8.77 0.52 -9.41
N GLU A 118 -8.11 0.91 -8.32
CA GLU A 118 -8.72 1.05 -6.99
C GLU A 118 -9.88 2.04 -7.02
N VAL A 119 -9.65 3.26 -7.54
CA VAL A 119 -10.65 4.32 -7.57
C VAL A 119 -11.81 3.98 -8.50
N LEU A 120 -11.53 3.41 -9.69
CA LEU A 120 -12.58 2.99 -10.61
C LEU A 120 -13.50 1.90 -10.01
N ALA A 121 -12.92 0.94 -9.29
CA ALA A 121 -13.71 -0.09 -8.63
C ALA A 121 -14.56 0.50 -7.48
N GLN A 122 -14.01 1.43 -6.69
CA GLN A 122 -14.73 2.11 -5.61
C GLN A 122 -15.88 2.97 -6.16
N GLU A 123 -15.64 3.70 -7.25
CA GLU A 123 -16.66 4.51 -7.92
C GLU A 123 -17.80 3.64 -8.44
N MET A 124 -17.49 2.55 -9.15
CA MET A 124 -18.50 1.62 -9.66
C MET A 124 -19.34 1.03 -8.52
N ASP A 125 -18.71 0.64 -7.42
CA ASP A 125 -19.40 0.09 -6.26
C ASP A 125 -20.31 1.15 -5.58
N ALA A 126 -19.81 2.36 -5.40
CA ALA A 126 -20.58 3.49 -4.87
C ALA A 126 -21.80 3.85 -5.73
N GLN A 127 -21.76 3.59 -7.03
CA GLN A 127 -22.88 3.75 -7.95
C GLN A 127 -23.79 2.52 -8.03
N GLY A 128 -23.58 1.50 -7.18
CA GLY A 128 -24.37 0.26 -7.21
C GLY A 128 -24.01 -0.71 -8.34
N LYS A 129 -22.92 -0.46 -9.05
CA LYS A 129 -22.42 -1.29 -10.16
C LYS A 129 -21.44 -2.36 -9.66
N HIS A 130 -21.79 -3.01 -8.54
CA HIS A 130 -20.94 -3.97 -7.82
C HIS A 130 -20.34 -5.05 -8.73
N ALA A 131 -21.17 -5.70 -9.55
CA ALA A 131 -20.69 -6.76 -10.46
C ALA A 131 -19.67 -6.26 -11.49
N GLN A 132 -19.79 -4.99 -11.92
CA GLN A 132 -18.82 -4.39 -12.84
C GLN A 132 -17.50 -4.08 -12.14
N ALA A 133 -17.53 -3.59 -10.89
CA ALA A 133 -16.35 -3.38 -10.07
C ALA A 133 -15.56 -4.69 -9.87
N VAL A 134 -16.25 -5.77 -9.51
CA VAL A 134 -15.66 -7.11 -9.36
C VAL A 134 -15.05 -7.59 -10.68
N SER A 135 -15.76 -7.44 -11.79
CA SER A 135 -15.27 -7.84 -13.12
C SER A 135 -14.03 -7.05 -13.55
N LEU A 136 -14.01 -5.73 -13.29
CA LEU A 136 -12.87 -4.86 -13.56
C LEU A 136 -11.61 -5.36 -12.82
N LEU A 137 -11.74 -5.65 -11.52
CA LEU A 137 -10.61 -6.10 -10.70
C LEU A 137 -10.15 -7.51 -11.08
N HIS A 138 -11.06 -8.42 -11.44
CA HIS A 138 -10.68 -9.73 -11.97
C HIS A 138 -9.88 -9.61 -13.27
N ALA A 139 -10.34 -8.80 -14.23
CA ALA A 139 -9.61 -8.56 -15.48
C ALA A 139 -8.22 -7.94 -15.21
N ALA A 140 -8.13 -7.00 -14.28
CA ALA A 140 -6.86 -6.41 -13.88
C ALA A 140 -5.92 -7.45 -13.22
N LEU A 141 -6.43 -8.34 -12.38
CA LEU A 141 -5.65 -9.44 -11.77
C LEU A 141 -5.14 -10.44 -12.80
N VAL A 142 -5.93 -10.74 -13.84
CA VAL A 142 -5.47 -11.58 -14.97
C VAL A 142 -4.29 -10.91 -15.69
N ARG A 143 -4.39 -9.60 -15.94
CA ARG A 143 -3.37 -8.86 -16.69
C ARG A 143 -2.11 -8.55 -15.87
N TYR A 144 -2.26 -8.18 -14.60
CA TYR A 144 -1.20 -7.66 -13.74
C TYR A 144 -0.89 -8.55 -12.53
N GLY A 145 -1.41 -9.77 -12.50
CA GLY A 145 -1.27 -10.69 -11.37
C GLY A 145 0.16 -11.14 -11.05
N ASN A 146 1.11 -10.92 -11.96
CA ASN A 146 2.53 -11.20 -11.77
C ASN A 146 3.38 -9.94 -11.53
N THR A 147 2.74 -8.83 -11.16
CA THR A 147 3.40 -7.54 -10.91
C THR A 147 3.21 -7.09 -9.46
N SER A 148 3.91 -6.02 -9.09
CA SER A 148 3.88 -5.44 -7.74
C SER A 148 2.49 -4.93 -7.32
N ILE A 149 1.59 -4.59 -8.28
CA ILE A 149 0.25 -4.09 -7.95
C ILE A 149 -0.75 -5.21 -7.60
N ARG A 150 -0.38 -6.49 -7.78
CA ARG A 150 -1.27 -7.62 -7.46
C ARG A 150 -1.91 -7.54 -6.07
N PRO A 151 -1.16 -7.32 -4.97
CA PRO A 151 -1.79 -7.26 -3.64
C PRO A 151 -2.81 -6.12 -3.52
N ARG A 152 -2.57 -4.98 -4.18
CA ARG A 152 -3.49 -3.85 -4.18
C ARG A 152 -4.79 -4.17 -4.94
N LEU A 153 -4.69 -4.79 -6.11
CA LEU A 153 -5.85 -5.25 -6.87
C LEU A 153 -6.66 -6.29 -6.08
N GLN A 154 -5.96 -7.25 -5.47
CA GLN A 154 -6.60 -8.28 -4.65
C GLN A 154 -7.24 -7.69 -3.39
N LYS A 155 -6.62 -6.67 -2.75
CA LYS A 155 -7.22 -5.94 -1.63
C LYS A 155 -8.60 -5.38 -2.01
N ASN A 156 -8.66 -4.68 -3.14
CA ASN A 156 -9.90 -4.06 -3.58
C ASN A 156 -10.96 -5.10 -3.98
N LEU A 157 -10.55 -6.20 -4.60
CA LEU A 157 -11.46 -7.32 -4.86
C LEU A 157 -11.97 -7.96 -3.56
N ASN A 158 -11.11 -8.14 -2.57
CA ASN A 158 -11.47 -8.74 -1.28
C ASN A 158 -12.43 -7.84 -0.49
N LEU A 159 -12.28 -6.51 -0.56
CA LEU A 159 -13.24 -5.57 0.03
C LEU A 159 -14.64 -5.73 -0.52
N LEU A 160 -14.76 -6.11 -1.78
CA LEU A 160 -16.04 -6.29 -2.45
C LEU A 160 -16.61 -7.71 -2.29
N ALA A 161 -15.77 -8.75 -2.31
CA ALA A 161 -16.26 -10.10 -2.57
C ALA A 161 -15.80 -11.18 -1.58
N LEU A 162 -14.93 -10.88 -0.60
CA LEU A 162 -14.34 -11.92 0.25
C LEU A 162 -15.22 -12.29 1.47
N VAL A 163 -15.97 -11.32 1.99
CA VAL A 163 -16.83 -11.56 3.15
C VAL A 163 -17.92 -12.59 2.81
N GLY A 164 -18.12 -13.58 3.67
CA GLY A 164 -19.02 -14.70 3.45
C GLY A 164 -18.41 -15.87 2.67
N GLN A 165 -17.25 -15.69 2.04
CA GLN A 165 -16.58 -16.76 1.29
C GLN A 165 -15.68 -17.61 2.22
N PRO A 166 -15.38 -18.86 1.84
CA PRO A 166 -14.33 -19.62 2.51
C PRO A 166 -12.99 -18.87 2.49
N ALA A 167 -12.28 -18.86 3.63
CA ALA A 167 -10.99 -18.21 3.74
C ALA A 167 -9.96 -18.87 2.81
N PRO A 168 -9.17 -18.11 2.03
CA PRO A 168 -8.05 -18.66 1.26
C PRO A 168 -7.07 -19.41 2.17
N PRO A 169 -6.53 -20.57 1.77
CA PRO A 169 -5.58 -21.31 2.58
C PRO A 169 -4.28 -20.53 2.77
N LEU A 170 -3.66 -20.64 3.96
CA LEU A 170 -2.34 -20.07 4.21
C LEU A 170 -1.23 -21.02 3.73
N GLN A 171 -0.20 -20.45 3.10
CA GLN A 171 1.08 -21.11 2.89
C GLN A 171 1.87 -21.08 4.20
N ILE A 172 2.24 -22.27 4.70
CA ILE A 172 2.86 -22.47 6.02
C ILE A 172 4.21 -23.21 5.93
N THR A 173 4.86 -23.18 4.76
CA THR A 173 6.16 -23.84 4.54
C THR A 173 7.30 -23.18 5.31
N GLN A 174 7.22 -21.88 5.52
CA GLN A 174 8.14 -21.09 6.36
C GLN A 174 7.34 -20.37 7.44
N TYR A 175 7.89 -20.34 8.65
CA TYR A 175 7.23 -19.71 9.80
C TYR A 175 8.26 -19.31 10.88
N LEU A 176 7.82 -18.44 11.80
CA LEU A 176 8.52 -18.10 13.03
C LEU A 176 7.71 -18.61 14.21
N GLY A 177 8.39 -18.98 15.30
CA GLY A 177 7.73 -19.56 16.46
C GLY A 177 7.19 -20.96 16.20
N SER A 178 5.98 -21.25 16.68
CA SER A 178 5.32 -22.54 16.49
C SER A 178 4.78 -22.71 15.06
N LYS A 179 4.73 -23.97 14.60
CA LYS A 179 4.16 -24.26 13.27
C LYS A 179 2.68 -23.84 13.21
N PRO A 180 2.31 -22.96 12.24
CA PRO A 180 0.92 -22.56 12.08
C PRO A 180 0.04 -23.76 11.72
N PRO A 181 -1.17 -23.90 12.31
CA PRO A 181 -2.15 -24.88 11.86
C PRO A 181 -2.70 -24.51 10.47
N ALA A 182 -3.13 -25.49 9.70
CA ALA A 182 -3.90 -25.23 8.50
C ALA A 182 -5.29 -24.66 8.88
N LEU A 183 -5.77 -23.64 8.15
CA LEU A 183 -7.09 -23.04 8.47
C LEU A 183 -8.24 -24.08 8.43
N SER A 184 -8.13 -25.09 7.57
CA SER A 184 -9.11 -26.18 7.49
C SER A 184 -9.21 -27.03 8.76
N SER A 185 -8.14 -27.10 9.57
CA SER A 185 -8.14 -27.82 10.84
C SER A 185 -8.71 -27.02 12.01
N LEU A 186 -9.00 -25.73 11.80
CA LEU A 186 -9.54 -24.81 12.81
C LEU A 186 -11.06 -24.64 12.74
N LYS A 187 -11.75 -25.45 11.93
CA LYS A 187 -13.22 -25.44 11.92
C LYS A 187 -13.76 -25.71 13.32
N GLY A 188 -14.76 -24.94 13.72
CA GLY A 188 -15.29 -24.94 15.09
C GLY A 188 -14.70 -23.85 16.00
N SER A 189 -13.57 -23.22 15.58
CA SER A 189 -12.94 -22.10 16.29
C SER A 189 -13.00 -20.83 15.47
N PRO A 190 -13.28 -19.66 16.06
CA PRO A 190 -13.09 -18.39 15.39
C PRO A 190 -11.59 -18.12 15.21
N VAL A 191 -11.20 -17.46 14.11
CA VAL A 191 -9.80 -17.16 13.82
C VAL A 191 -9.64 -15.68 13.52
N LEU A 192 -8.61 -15.06 14.08
CA LEU A 192 -8.12 -13.73 13.70
C LEU A 192 -6.80 -13.88 12.96
N LEU A 193 -6.79 -13.52 11.68
CA LEU A 193 -5.55 -13.34 10.91
C LEU A 193 -5.12 -11.89 11.02
N PHE A 194 -3.92 -11.67 11.54
CA PHE A 194 -3.30 -10.38 11.72
C PHE A 194 -2.10 -10.27 10.79
N PHE A 195 -2.28 -9.73 9.59
CA PHE A 195 -1.19 -9.48 8.64
C PHE A 195 -0.38 -8.26 9.09
N TRP A 196 0.92 -8.44 9.30
CA TRP A 196 1.80 -7.40 9.83
C TRP A 196 3.14 -7.33 9.11
N ALA A 197 3.90 -6.25 9.34
CA ALA A 197 5.24 -6.06 8.84
C ALA A 197 6.18 -5.58 9.96
N HIS A 198 7.44 -5.93 9.89
CA HIS A 198 8.44 -5.57 10.91
C HIS A 198 8.62 -4.05 11.09
N TRP A 199 8.39 -3.28 10.02
CA TRP A 199 8.49 -1.81 9.99
C TRP A 199 7.18 -1.09 10.36
N CYS A 200 6.06 -1.80 10.43
CA CYS A 200 4.72 -1.23 10.60
C CYS A 200 4.48 -0.73 12.03
N ILE A 201 4.37 0.59 12.21
CA ILE A 201 4.11 1.22 13.50
C ILE A 201 2.69 0.89 13.99
N ASP A 202 1.69 1.00 13.14
CA ASP A 202 0.30 0.71 13.47
C ASP A 202 0.11 -0.74 13.86
N CYS A 203 0.87 -1.66 13.24
CA CYS A 203 0.84 -3.07 13.64
C CYS A 203 1.33 -3.27 15.07
N LYS A 204 2.40 -2.57 15.46
CA LYS A 204 2.92 -2.62 16.84
C LYS A 204 1.93 -2.02 17.84
N ALA A 205 1.24 -0.94 17.45
CA ALA A 205 0.19 -0.32 18.26
C ALA A 205 -1.06 -1.21 18.42
N GLU A 206 -1.35 -2.08 17.45
CA GLU A 206 -2.48 -3.02 17.47
C GLU A 206 -2.26 -4.22 18.40
N VAL A 207 -1.01 -4.57 18.72
CA VAL A 207 -0.67 -5.75 19.54
C VAL A 207 -1.39 -5.80 20.88
N PRO A 208 -1.46 -4.73 21.69
CA PRO A 208 -2.18 -4.75 22.98
C PRO A 208 -3.69 -5.00 22.80
N VAL A 209 -4.28 -4.46 21.75
CA VAL A 209 -5.70 -4.67 21.41
C VAL A 209 -5.96 -6.15 21.12
N ILE A 210 -5.15 -6.74 20.23
CA ILE A 210 -5.28 -8.16 19.86
C ILE A 210 -5.00 -9.07 21.06
N ALA A 211 -3.99 -8.77 21.89
CA ALA A 211 -3.66 -9.56 23.07
C ALA A 211 -4.81 -9.57 24.09
N ARG A 212 -5.43 -8.42 24.33
CA ARG A 212 -6.61 -8.31 25.19
C ARG A 212 -7.80 -9.10 24.66
N LEU A 213 -8.11 -8.97 23.37
CA LEU A 213 -9.20 -9.69 22.72
C LEU A 213 -8.94 -11.20 22.72
N ARG A 214 -7.71 -11.63 22.50
CA ARG A 214 -7.34 -13.05 22.59
C ARG A 214 -7.62 -13.63 23.97
N GLN A 215 -7.32 -12.91 25.05
CA GLN A 215 -7.62 -13.31 26.40
C GLN A 215 -9.13 -13.35 26.67
N GLU A 216 -9.87 -12.33 26.23
CA GLU A 216 -11.31 -12.25 26.40
C GLU A 216 -12.04 -13.39 25.69
N PHE A 217 -11.64 -13.72 24.44
CA PHE A 217 -12.26 -14.77 23.62
C PHE A 217 -11.57 -16.13 23.74
N ALA A 218 -10.65 -16.31 24.70
CA ALA A 218 -10.03 -17.60 24.96
C ALA A 218 -11.05 -18.71 25.32
N PRO A 219 -12.09 -18.45 26.13
CA PRO A 219 -13.14 -19.45 26.40
C PRO A 219 -13.89 -19.88 25.14
N GLU A 220 -13.96 -19.01 24.14
CA GLU A 220 -14.61 -19.25 22.85
C GLU A 220 -13.69 -19.98 21.85
N GLY A 221 -12.44 -20.20 22.21
CA GLY A 221 -11.45 -20.87 21.39
C GLY A 221 -10.86 -20.01 20.27
N LEU A 222 -10.80 -18.67 20.45
CA LEU A 222 -10.20 -17.78 19.46
C LEU A 222 -8.73 -18.15 19.18
N VAL A 223 -8.43 -18.39 17.92
CA VAL A 223 -7.06 -18.60 17.43
C VAL A 223 -6.58 -17.33 16.73
N VAL A 224 -5.39 -16.84 17.10
CA VAL A 224 -4.73 -15.69 16.44
C VAL A 224 -3.53 -16.21 15.66
N ILE A 225 -3.45 -15.85 14.36
CA ILE A 225 -2.33 -16.18 13.47
C ILE A 225 -1.83 -14.88 12.87
N GLY A 226 -0.50 -14.66 12.87
CA GLY A 226 0.13 -13.42 12.42
C GLY A 226 0.94 -13.57 11.13
N PRO A 227 0.35 -13.68 9.95
CA PRO A 227 1.13 -13.78 8.72
C PRO A 227 2.01 -12.55 8.49
N THR A 228 3.26 -12.78 8.07
CA THR A 228 4.19 -11.75 7.61
C THR A 228 4.93 -12.22 6.35
N GLN A 229 5.79 -11.38 5.79
CA GLN A 229 6.62 -11.71 4.62
C GLN A 229 7.99 -11.04 4.72
N LEU A 230 8.90 -11.45 3.86
CA LEU A 230 10.16 -10.73 3.62
C LEU A 230 9.92 -9.57 2.65
N TYR A 231 10.58 -8.45 2.92
CA TYR A 231 10.52 -7.19 2.15
C TYR A 231 11.86 -6.86 1.47
N GLY A 232 12.96 -7.60 1.81
CA GLY A 232 14.30 -7.39 1.30
C GLY A 232 15.14 -6.40 2.12
N TYR A 233 14.64 -5.95 3.28
CA TYR A 233 15.37 -5.00 4.13
C TYR A 233 15.07 -5.22 5.63
N ALA A 234 15.97 -4.69 6.46
CA ALA A 234 15.88 -4.73 7.92
C ALA A 234 15.73 -3.32 8.53
N ALA A 235 16.37 -3.06 9.67
CA ALA A 235 16.31 -1.78 10.36
C ALA A 235 16.67 -0.60 9.46
N GLN A 236 15.91 0.50 9.58
CA GLN A 236 16.14 1.76 8.84
C GLN A 236 16.18 1.62 7.32
N GLY A 237 15.59 0.56 6.77
CA GLY A 237 15.55 0.32 5.33
C GLY A 237 16.85 -0.23 4.75
N ALA A 238 17.78 -0.73 5.60
CA ALA A 238 19.02 -1.34 5.13
C ALA A 238 18.72 -2.66 4.41
N ASP A 239 19.26 -2.83 3.20
CA ASP A 239 19.13 -4.07 2.43
C ASP A 239 19.58 -5.27 3.28
N ALA A 240 18.84 -6.37 3.18
CA ALA A 240 19.09 -7.56 3.96
C ALA A 240 18.89 -8.84 3.14
N THR A 241 19.74 -9.85 3.39
CA THR A 241 19.48 -11.19 2.88
C THR A 241 18.24 -11.78 3.56
N PRO A 242 17.58 -12.80 2.98
CA PRO A 242 16.44 -13.46 3.59
C PRO A 242 16.70 -13.93 5.04
N GLU A 243 17.91 -14.42 5.34
CA GLU A 243 18.31 -14.88 6.66
C GLU A 243 18.46 -13.73 7.64
N GLN A 244 19.07 -12.62 7.21
CA GLN A 244 19.25 -11.43 8.02
C GLN A 244 17.90 -10.77 8.34
N GLU A 245 17.05 -10.64 7.34
CA GLU A 245 15.71 -10.07 7.53
C GLU A 245 14.85 -10.96 8.43
N ARG A 246 14.91 -12.29 8.25
CA ARG A 246 14.22 -13.25 9.12
C ARG A 246 14.64 -13.09 10.58
N ALA A 247 15.94 -12.99 10.86
CA ALA A 247 16.46 -12.75 12.22
C ALA A 247 15.98 -11.41 12.77
N TYR A 248 15.94 -10.38 11.94
CA TYR A 248 15.40 -9.07 12.32
C TYR A 248 13.88 -9.12 12.63
N ILE A 249 13.09 -9.78 11.79
CA ILE A 249 11.65 -9.99 12.05
C ILE A 249 11.44 -10.71 13.39
N GLU A 250 12.27 -11.72 13.70
CA GLU A 250 12.18 -12.44 14.98
C GLU A 250 12.49 -11.51 16.16
N SER A 251 13.53 -10.67 16.07
CA SER A 251 13.84 -9.69 17.12
C SER A 251 12.73 -8.65 17.32
N VAL A 252 12.08 -8.20 16.24
CA VAL A 252 10.90 -7.34 16.30
C VAL A 252 9.73 -8.05 16.99
N ARG A 253 9.52 -9.35 16.67
CA ARG A 253 8.48 -10.17 17.29
C ARG A 253 8.70 -10.31 18.81
N GLU A 254 9.91 -10.63 19.22
CA GLU A 254 10.27 -10.77 20.64
C GLU A 254 10.08 -9.47 21.41
N HIS A 255 10.47 -8.34 20.81
CA HIS A 255 10.40 -7.04 21.47
C HIS A 255 9.00 -6.44 21.52
N TYR A 256 8.30 -6.38 20.38
CA TYR A 256 7.02 -5.66 20.27
C TYR A 256 5.79 -6.55 20.41
N TYR A 257 5.93 -7.87 20.18
CA TYR A 257 4.81 -8.83 20.18
C TYR A 257 4.91 -9.83 21.35
N SER A 258 5.60 -9.44 22.43
CA SER A 258 5.81 -10.30 23.61
C SER A 258 4.50 -10.80 24.23
N SER A 259 3.42 -10.02 24.22
CA SER A 259 2.08 -10.43 24.67
C SER A 259 1.37 -11.40 23.72
N LEU A 260 1.90 -11.63 22.53
CA LEU A 260 1.45 -12.57 21.51
C LEU A 260 2.58 -13.53 21.09
N GLN A 261 3.52 -13.83 21.99
CA GLN A 261 4.75 -14.57 21.69
C GLN A 261 4.50 -15.99 21.16
N ASP A 262 3.41 -16.62 21.56
CA ASP A 262 2.97 -17.94 21.10
C ASP A 262 2.09 -17.89 19.82
N MET A 263 1.83 -16.69 19.26
CA MET A 263 1.13 -16.52 18.00
C MET A 263 1.95 -17.15 16.85
N PRO A 264 1.41 -18.13 16.12
CA PRO A 264 2.07 -18.69 14.95
C PRO A 264 2.23 -17.63 13.84
N VAL A 265 3.41 -17.56 13.23
CA VAL A 265 3.74 -16.55 12.21
C VAL A 265 4.14 -17.22 10.89
N PRO A 266 3.19 -17.49 9.98
CA PRO A 266 3.52 -17.93 8.62
C PRO A 266 4.29 -16.83 7.90
N LEU A 267 5.41 -17.19 7.24
CA LEU A 267 6.27 -16.27 6.52
C LEU A 267 6.13 -16.54 5.01
N SER A 268 5.28 -15.77 4.31
CA SER A 268 5.03 -16.02 2.88
C SER A 268 4.42 -14.83 2.16
N LYS A 269 5.04 -14.41 1.05
CA LYS A 269 4.50 -13.43 0.11
C LYS A 269 3.19 -13.91 -0.54
N GLN A 270 3.01 -15.22 -0.72
CA GLN A 270 1.78 -15.76 -1.29
C GLN A 270 0.57 -15.49 -0.38
N ASN A 271 0.75 -15.49 0.95
CA ASN A 271 -0.32 -15.12 1.87
C ASN A 271 -0.77 -13.67 1.67
N PHE A 272 0.20 -12.74 1.53
CA PHE A 272 -0.08 -11.33 1.23
C PHE A 272 -0.77 -11.16 -0.12
N ASN A 273 -0.37 -11.93 -1.12
CA ASN A 273 -1.00 -11.92 -2.44
C ASN A 273 -2.44 -12.44 -2.40
N ALA A 274 -2.69 -13.54 -1.70
CA ALA A 274 -4.01 -14.17 -1.63
C ALA A 274 -5.03 -13.31 -0.86
N TYR A 275 -4.56 -12.71 0.24
CA TYR A 275 -5.40 -11.84 1.07
C TYR A 275 -5.35 -10.37 0.64
N GLY A 276 -4.55 -10.01 -0.35
CA GLY A 276 -4.42 -8.62 -0.78
C GLY A 276 -3.90 -7.69 0.33
N ALA A 277 -3.02 -8.18 1.21
CA ALA A 277 -2.50 -7.43 2.34
C ALA A 277 -1.45 -6.40 1.88
N SER A 278 -1.85 -5.47 1.00
CA SER A 278 -1.03 -4.34 0.53
C SER A 278 -0.99 -3.18 1.52
N THR A 279 -1.82 -3.23 2.53
CA THR A 279 -1.84 -2.32 3.69
C THR A 279 -1.58 -3.15 4.94
N THR A 280 -0.75 -2.67 5.84
CA THR A 280 -0.53 -3.31 7.14
C THR A 280 -0.84 -2.34 8.28
N PRO A 281 -1.54 -2.81 9.33
CA PRO A 281 -2.10 -4.15 9.44
C PRO A 281 -3.21 -4.41 8.43
N THR A 282 -3.50 -5.68 8.14
CA THR A 282 -4.77 -6.15 7.57
C THR A 282 -5.34 -7.20 8.51
N LEU A 283 -6.57 -7.00 8.95
CA LEU A 283 -7.27 -7.86 9.88
C LEU A 283 -8.33 -8.69 9.15
N VAL A 284 -8.33 -10.00 9.37
CA VAL A 284 -9.34 -10.90 8.79
C VAL A 284 -9.90 -11.79 9.90
N VAL A 285 -11.20 -11.72 10.13
CA VAL A 285 -11.89 -12.56 11.11
C VAL A 285 -12.60 -13.68 10.37
N LEU A 286 -12.37 -14.91 10.80
CA LEU A 286 -13.08 -16.09 10.32
C LEU A 286 -14.07 -16.57 11.39
N ASN A 287 -15.26 -16.95 10.95
CA ASN A 287 -16.24 -17.61 11.80
C ASN A 287 -15.90 -19.10 12.02
N ARG A 288 -16.66 -19.80 12.84
CA ARG A 288 -16.46 -21.22 13.15
C ARG A 288 -16.59 -22.16 11.93
N ALA A 289 -17.28 -21.73 10.88
CA ALA A 289 -17.35 -22.47 9.62
C ALA A 289 -16.09 -22.28 8.72
N GLY A 290 -15.17 -21.38 9.09
CA GLY A 290 -13.99 -21.04 8.32
C GLY A 290 -14.29 -20.06 7.18
N GLN A 291 -15.42 -19.36 7.23
CA GLN A 291 -15.78 -18.30 6.29
C GLN A 291 -15.29 -16.95 6.83
N VAL A 292 -14.92 -16.05 5.92
CA VAL A 292 -14.52 -14.68 6.26
C VAL A 292 -15.73 -13.91 6.78
N ALA A 293 -15.70 -13.55 8.05
CA ALA A 293 -16.71 -12.71 8.69
C ALA A 293 -16.39 -11.21 8.57
N MET A 294 -15.10 -10.87 8.48
CA MET A 294 -14.60 -9.51 8.26
C MET A 294 -13.28 -9.54 7.50
N TYR A 295 -13.11 -8.59 6.60
CA TYR A 295 -11.86 -8.25 5.96
C TYR A 295 -11.65 -6.74 6.09
N HIS A 296 -10.58 -6.31 6.78
CA HIS A 296 -10.32 -4.91 7.07
C HIS A 296 -8.84 -4.55 6.87
N PRO A 297 -8.49 -3.79 5.81
CA PRO A 297 -7.19 -3.16 5.68
C PRO A 297 -7.07 -1.94 6.62
N GLY A 298 -6.10 -1.97 7.53
CA GLY A 298 -5.90 -0.96 8.57
C GLY A 298 -6.14 -1.50 9.98
N ALA A 299 -5.77 -0.70 10.98
CA ALA A 299 -6.04 -0.98 12.39
C ALA A 299 -7.51 -0.73 12.73
N LEU A 300 -8.01 -1.41 13.76
CA LEU A 300 -9.34 -1.21 14.31
C LEU A 300 -9.25 -0.90 15.81
N SER A 301 -10.20 -0.12 16.31
CA SER A 301 -10.33 0.04 17.74
C SER A 301 -10.71 -1.29 18.41
N TYR A 302 -10.40 -1.39 19.73
CA TYR A 302 -10.79 -2.56 20.51
C TYR A 302 -12.30 -2.87 20.40
N ASP A 303 -13.17 -1.86 20.46
CA ASP A 303 -14.62 -2.06 20.44
C ASP A 303 -15.13 -2.55 19.09
N GLU A 304 -14.58 -2.04 17.98
CA GLU A 304 -14.93 -2.47 16.62
C GLU A 304 -14.53 -3.93 16.38
N LEU A 305 -13.27 -4.28 16.71
CA LEU A 305 -12.78 -5.64 16.54
C LEU A 305 -13.50 -6.61 17.49
N ARG A 306 -13.76 -6.20 18.74
CA ARG A 306 -14.54 -6.96 19.72
C ARG A 306 -15.94 -7.28 19.21
N SER A 307 -16.66 -6.26 18.70
CA SER A 307 -18.00 -6.44 18.15
C SER A 307 -18.02 -7.44 16.99
N THR A 308 -17.00 -7.40 16.15
CA THR A 308 -16.85 -8.34 15.03
C THR A 308 -16.58 -9.76 15.50
N LEU A 309 -15.68 -9.93 16.48
CA LEU A 309 -15.40 -11.25 17.06
C LEU A 309 -16.63 -11.85 17.74
N GLN A 310 -17.42 -11.05 18.47
CA GLN A 310 -18.68 -11.52 19.08
C GLN A 310 -19.64 -12.10 18.04
N LYS A 311 -19.77 -11.46 16.88
CA LYS A 311 -20.61 -11.95 15.78
C LYS A 311 -20.03 -13.22 15.12
N ALA A 312 -18.71 -13.33 15.03
CA ALA A 312 -18.03 -14.47 14.43
C ALA A 312 -18.11 -15.72 15.32
N VAL A 313 -18.10 -15.54 16.64
CA VAL A 313 -18.25 -16.61 17.64
C VAL A 313 -19.66 -17.19 17.66
N ALA A 314 -20.69 -16.35 17.46
CA ALA A 314 -22.09 -16.74 17.49
C ALA A 314 -22.55 -17.51 16.24
N ARG A 315 -21.75 -17.59 15.20
CA ARG A 315 -22.00 -18.27 13.92
C ARG A 315 -21.00 -19.40 13.73
#